data_620cc1a7890353a34da377b16fc0aeb9
#
_entry.id   620cc1a7890353a34da377b16fc0aeb9
#
_cell.length_a   1.000
_cell.length_b   1.000
_cell.length_c   1.000
_cell.angle_alpha   90.00
_cell.angle_beta   90.00
_cell.angle_gamma   90.00
#
_symmetry.space_group_name_H-M   'P 1'
#
loop_
_entity.id
_entity.type
_entity.pdbx_description
1 polymer ?
#
loop_
_entity_poly.entity_id
_entity_poly.type
_entity_poly.pdbx_seq_one_letter_code
_entity_poly.pdbx_strand_id
1 'polypeptide(L)'
;CAVLDEPLTVQPMERVLVPTGLAIELPGAHSVALVYARSGLSIKHGLCMANGVGVVDSDYRGELKVPMINLGKEAYTIQPGERVAQLCIAPVYTAAFVPVQELGATPCGAGVFGSTCK
;
A
#
# COMPACT_ATOMS: atom_id res chain seq x y z
N CYS A 1 -3.74 12.58 5.80
CA CYS A 1 -2.63 13.42 6.30
C CYS A 1 -2.01 12.76 7.52
N ALA A 2 -0.74 13.10 7.82
CA ALA A 2 -0.06 12.68 9.04
C ALA A 2 -0.65 13.42 10.26
N VAL A 3 -1.06 12.70 11.30
CA VAL A 3 -1.49 13.25 12.58
C VAL A 3 -0.35 13.02 13.58
N LEU A 4 0.48 14.04 13.74
CA LEU A 4 1.70 14.04 14.55
C LEU A 4 1.65 15.22 15.53
N ASP A 5 2.16 15.04 16.75
CA ASP A 5 2.32 16.09 17.74
C ASP A 5 3.52 16.98 17.41
N GLU A 6 4.56 16.39 16.81
CA GLU A 6 5.80 17.05 16.38
C GLU A 6 6.30 16.50 15.04
N PRO A 7 7.18 17.20 14.32
CA PRO A 7 7.77 16.69 13.09
C PRO A 7 8.49 15.36 13.27
N LEU A 8 8.27 14.40 12.37
CA LEU A 8 8.86 13.07 12.40
C LEU A 8 9.95 12.94 11.34
N THR A 9 11.20 12.83 11.74
CA THR A 9 12.33 12.62 10.83
C THR A 9 12.56 11.14 10.58
N VAL A 10 12.63 10.77 9.30
CA VAL A 10 12.84 9.39 8.82
C VAL A 10 14.20 9.32 8.14
N GLN A 11 15.14 8.59 8.74
CA GLN A 11 16.49 8.40 8.20
C GLN A 11 16.48 7.50 6.96
N PRO A 12 17.50 7.53 6.10
CA PRO A 12 17.66 6.57 5.02
C PRO A 12 17.52 5.12 5.51
N MET A 13 16.71 4.31 4.83
CA MET A 13 16.35 2.93 5.14
C MET A 13 15.53 2.73 6.42
N GLU A 14 15.20 3.77 7.13
CA GLU A 14 14.32 3.72 8.29
C GLU A 14 12.86 3.51 7.89
N ARG A 15 12.13 2.75 8.71
CA ARG A 15 10.68 2.54 8.59
C ARG A 15 9.98 3.17 9.77
N VAL A 16 8.90 3.86 9.46
CA VAL A 16 8.05 4.51 10.48
C VAL A 16 6.58 4.20 10.20
N LEU A 17 5.77 4.22 11.23
CA LEU A 17 4.33 4.05 11.12
C LEU A 17 3.66 5.39 11.40
N VAL A 18 3.13 6.04 10.37
CA VAL A 18 2.55 7.37 10.44
C VAL A 18 1.06 7.28 10.76
N PRO A 19 0.58 7.79 11.89
CA PRO A 19 -0.83 7.82 12.24
C PRO A 19 -1.59 8.81 11.35
N THR A 20 -2.87 8.51 11.09
CA THR A 20 -3.75 9.38 10.29
C THR A 20 -4.95 9.92 11.06
N GLY A 21 -5.24 9.39 12.25
CA GLY A 21 -6.42 9.71 13.03
C GLY A 21 -7.73 9.25 12.38
N LEU A 22 -7.67 8.42 11.33
CA LEU A 22 -8.84 7.97 10.56
C LEU A 22 -9.10 6.49 10.79
N ALA A 23 -10.37 6.15 11.02
CA ALA A 23 -10.91 4.81 10.84
C ALA A 23 -11.97 4.85 9.74
N ILE A 24 -12.17 3.75 9.03
CA ILE A 24 -13.13 3.67 7.92
C ILE A 24 -14.04 2.45 8.08
N GLU A 25 -15.22 2.56 7.50
CA GLU A 25 -16.13 1.46 7.30
C GLU A 25 -16.44 1.35 5.81
N LEU A 26 -16.17 0.18 5.22
CA LEU A 26 -16.43 -0.09 3.83
C LEU A 26 -17.80 -0.75 3.63
N PRO A 27 -18.45 -0.58 2.47
CA PRO A 27 -19.83 -1.04 2.24
C PRO A 27 -19.97 -2.56 2.03
N GLY A 28 -19.08 -3.37 2.60
CA GLY A 28 -19.17 -4.83 2.64
C GLY A 28 -17.99 -5.56 2.03
N ALA A 29 -18.08 -6.91 1.99
CA ALA A 29 -16.99 -7.83 1.65
C ALA A 29 -16.47 -7.75 0.19
N HIS A 30 -17.16 -7.00 -0.67
CA HIS A 30 -16.77 -6.83 -2.08
C HIS A 30 -16.01 -5.51 -2.33
N SER A 31 -15.53 -4.87 -1.27
CA SER A 31 -14.72 -3.65 -1.35
C SER A 31 -13.47 -3.77 -0.50
N VAL A 32 -12.42 -3.09 -0.95
CA VAL A 32 -11.12 -2.99 -0.28
C VAL A 32 -10.65 -1.55 -0.34
N ALA A 33 -9.98 -1.08 0.71
CA ALA A 33 -9.26 0.18 0.63
C ALA A 33 -7.77 -0.08 0.36
N LEU A 34 -7.25 0.62 -0.64
CA LEU A 34 -5.86 0.51 -1.07
C LEU A 34 -5.14 1.83 -0.76
N VAL A 35 -4.01 1.73 -0.06
CA VAL A 35 -3.18 2.87 0.30
C VAL A 35 -1.92 2.85 -0.54
N TYR A 36 -1.67 3.95 -1.24
CA TYR A 36 -0.55 4.12 -2.15
C TYR A 36 0.38 5.24 -1.70
N ALA A 37 1.64 5.13 -2.08
CA ALA A 37 2.59 6.23 -1.97
C ALA A 37 2.18 7.41 -2.88
N ARG A 38 2.63 8.60 -2.53
CA ARG A 38 2.50 9.80 -3.38
C ARG A 38 3.72 9.93 -4.28
N SER A 39 3.49 10.10 -5.57
CA SER A 39 4.55 10.18 -6.58
C SER A 39 5.61 11.25 -6.27
N GLY A 40 5.17 12.43 -5.82
CA GLY A 40 6.09 13.52 -5.50
C GLY A 40 7.04 13.20 -4.33
N LEU A 41 6.54 12.56 -3.27
CA LEU A 41 7.38 12.14 -2.14
C LEU A 41 8.31 11.00 -2.54
N SER A 42 7.81 10.03 -3.30
CA SER A 42 8.60 8.87 -3.74
C SER A 42 9.76 9.28 -4.66
N ILE A 43 9.49 10.09 -5.68
CA ILE A 43 10.49 10.45 -6.69
C ILE A 43 11.51 11.47 -6.16
N LYS A 44 11.04 12.50 -5.42
CA LYS A 44 11.93 13.59 -4.97
C LYS A 44 12.72 13.23 -3.70
N HIS A 45 12.11 12.46 -2.81
CA HIS A 45 12.65 12.22 -1.46
C HIS A 45 12.85 10.74 -1.13
N GLY A 46 12.42 9.82 -2.01
CA GLY A 46 12.51 8.38 -1.75
C GLY A 46 11.52 7.88 -0.69
N LEU A 47 10.60 8.72 -0.21
CA LEU A 47 9.64 8.32 0.82
C LEU A 47 8.49 7.53 0.21
N CYS A 48 8.45 6.23 0.49
CA CYS A 48 7.55 5.25 -0.10
C CYS A 48 6.75 4.48 0.95
N MET A 49 5.75 3.71 0.50
CA MET A 49 5.10 2.72 1.36
C MET A 49 6.05 1.56 1.63
N ALA A 50 6.25 1.19 2.90
CA ALA A 50 7.14 0.08 3.28
C ALA A 50 6.63 -1.29 2.83
N ASN A 51 5.32 -1.43 2.64
CA ASN A 51 4.65 -2.64 2.16
C ASN A 51 4.28 -2.59 0.66
N GLY A 52 4.76 -1.59 -0.08
CA GLY A 52 4.41 -1.35 -1.49
C GLY A 52 3.01 -0.77 -1.64
N VAL A 53 1.98 -1.54 -1.35
CA VAL A 53 0.58 -1.11 -1.29
C VAL A 53 -0.02 -1.57 0.03
N GLY A 54 -0.66 -0.65 0.75
CA GLY A 54 -1.45 -0.99 1.93
C GLY A 54 -2.80 -1.56 1.49
N VAL A 55 -3.13 -2.75 1.97
CA VAL A 55 -4.44 -3.37 1.74
C VAL A 55 -5.20 -3.35 3.06
N VAL A 56 -6.37 -2.72 3.05
CA VAL A 56 -7.24 -2.58 4.23
C VAL A 56 -8.53 -3.33 3.96
N ASP A 57 -8.75 -4.37 4.73
CA ASP A 57 -9.92 -5.24 4.61
C ASP A 57 -11.21 -4.50 4.97
N SER A 58 -12.32 -4.97 4.41
CA SER A 58 -13.64 -4.33 4.59
C SER A 58 -14.15 -4.39 6.04
N ASP A 59 -13.66 -5.32 6.84
CA ASP A 59 -14.01 -5.51 8.26
C ASP A 59 -13.00 -4.91 9.24
N TYR A 60 -11.92 -4.26 8.75
CA TYR A 60 -11.00 -3.55 9.61
C TYR A 60 -11.66 -2.28 10.19
N ARG A 61 -11.54 -2.10 11.52
CA ARG A 61 -12.14 -0.96 12.26
C ARG A 61 -11.11 -0.14 13.04
N GLY A 62 -9.85 -0.52 12.97
CA GLY A 62 -8.78 0.22 13.64
C GLY A 62 -8.38 1.50 12.89
N GLU A 63 -7.52 2.28 13.52
CA GLU A 63 -6.91 3.45 12.90
C GLU A 63 -6.07 3.05 11.68
N LEU A 64 -6.24 3.76 10.58
CA LEU A 64 -5.38 3.65 9.41
C LEU A 64 -4.03 4.30 9.71
N LYS A 65 -3.00 3.49 9.83
CA LYS A 65 -1.62 3.94 9.96
C LYS A 65 -0.85 3.61 8.69
N VAL A 66 -0.03 4.56 8.23
CA VAL A 66 0.70 4.46 6.97
C VAL A 66 2.13 4.00 7.25
N PRO A 67 2.51 2.75 6.89
CA PRO A 67 3.89 2.29 7.01
C PRO A 67 4.74 2.92 5.92
N MET A 68 5.66 3.80 6.29
CA MET A 68 6.56 4.50 5.37
C MET A 68 7.99 3.98 5.51
N ILE A 69 8.74 4.04 4.41
CA ILE A 69 10.19 3.80 4.38
C ILE A 69 10.86 4.92 3.57
N ASN A 70 12.01 5.35 4.03
CA ASN A 70 12.86 6.27 3.28
C ASN A 70 13.90 5.48 2.47
N LEU A 71 13.70 5.39 1.16
CA LEU A 71 14.62 4.78 0.19
C LEU A 71 15.56 5.84 -0.45
N GLY A 72 15.47 7.08 -0.01
CA GLY A 72 16.36 8.16 -0.42
C GLY A 72 17.73 8.09 0.25
N LYS A 73 18.60 9.04 -0.10
CA LYS A 73 19.95 9.15 0.47
C LYS A 73 20.03 10.14 1.64
N GLU A 74 19.01 10.95 1.82
CA GLU A 74 18.93 11.99 2.84
C GLU A 74 17.74 11.73 3.77
N ALA A 75 17.84 12.20 5.01
CA ALA A 75 16.72 12.16 5.95
C ALA A 75 15.57 13.02 5.43
N TYR A 76 14.33 12.55 5.64
CA TYR A 76 13.13 13.31 5.33
C TYR A 76 12.34 13.58 6.60
N THR A 77 11.89 14.82 6.80
CA THR A 77 11.08 15.20 7.97
C THR A 77 9.63 15.42 7.55
N ILE A 78 8.77 14.51 8.00
CA ILE A 78 7.31 14.59 7.81
C ILE A 78 6.77 15.63 8.79
N GLN A 79 6.06 16.62 8.27
CA GLN A 79 5.42 17.65 9.08
C GLN A 79 4.01 17.22 9.54
N PRO A 80 3.55 17.67 10.73
CA PRO A 80 2.15 17.52 11.12
C PRO A 80 1.19 18.06 10.04
N GLY A 81 0.15 17.29 9.71
CA GLY A 81 -0.80 17.64 8.65
C GLY A 81 -0.32 17.35 7.22
N GLU A 82 0.90 16.89 7.03
CA GLU A 82 1.42 16.57 5.70
C GLU A 82 0.67 15.40 5.05
N ARG A 83 0.43 15.51 3.73
CA ARG A 83 -0.16 14.43 2.93
C ARG A 83 0.90 13.43 2.54
N VAL A 84 1.00 12.30 3.25
CA VAL A 84 2.05 11.29 3.08
C VAL A 84 1.66 10.14 2.15
N ALA A 85 0.37 9.86 2.00
CA ALA A 85 -0.16 8.78 1.18
C ALA A 85 -1.47 9.20 0.52
N GLN A 86 -2.01 8.31 -0.32
CA GLN A 86 -3.33 8.44 -0.94
C GLN A 86 -4.10 7.14 -0.80
N LEU A 87 -5.41 7.23 -0.65
CA LEU A 87 -6.31 6.09 -0.45
C LEU A 87 -7.29 6.01 -1.62
N CYS A 88 -7.51 4.78 -2.10
CA CYS A 88 -8.48 4.45 -3.12
C CYS A 88 -9.38 3.32 -2.62
N ILE A 89 -10.69 3.41 -2.86
CA ILE A 89 -11.62 2.32 -2.61
C ILE A 89 -11.87 1.61 -3.95
N ALA A 90 -11.69 0.29 -3.95
CA ALA A 90 -11.84 -0.53 -5.15
C ALA A 90 -12.76 -1.73 -4.88
N PRO A 91 -13.47 -2.22 -5.91
CA PRO A 91 -14.15 -3.50 -5.83
C PRO A 91 -13.14 -4.65 -5.79
N VAL A 92 -13.48 -5.72 -5.07
CA VAL A 92 -12.65 -6.91 -4.96
C VAL A 92 -13.51 -8.17 -5.11
N TYR A 93 -12.95 -9.18 -5.75
CA TYR A 93 -13.58 -10.52 -5.82
C TYR A 93 -12.98 -11.42 -4.74
N THR A 94 -13.84 -12.15 -4.05
CA THR A 94 -13.42 -13.22 -3.15
C THR A 94 -13.30 -14.52 -3.95
N ALA A 95 -12.09 -15.09 -3.96
CA ALA A 95 -11.84 -16.34 -4.67
C ALA A 95 -12.35 -17.54 -3.87
N ALA A 96 -13.06 -18.46 -4.57
CA ALA A 96 -13.33 -19.80 -4.08
C ALA A 96 -12.31 -20.76 -4.73
N PHE A 97 -11.49 -21.40 -3.93
CA PHE A 97 -10.48 -22.35 -4.44
C PHE A 97 -11.12 -23.71 -4.69
N VAL A 98 -10.96 -24.22 -5.92
CA VAL A 98 -11.38 -25.58 -6.30
C VAL A 98 -10.13 -26.39 -6.60
N PRO A 99 -9.83 -27.44 -5.82
CA PRO A 99 -8.68 -28.30 -6.10
C PRO A 99 -8.93 -29.09 -7.40
N VAL A 100 -7.95 -29.09 -8.28
CA VAL A 100 -7.96 -29.80 -9.55
C VAL A 100 -6.63 -30.52 -9.73
N GLN A 101 -6.59 -31.60 -10.52
CA GLN A 101 -5.36 -32.30 -10.83
C GLN A 101 -4.54 -31.59 -11.88
N GLU A 102 -5.20 -30.89 -12.83
CA GLU A 102 -4.56 -30.19 -13.93
C GLU A 102 -5.36 -28.93 -14.27
N LEU A 103 -4.67 -27.85 -14.63
CA LEU A 103 -5.26 -26.62 -15.15
C LEU A 103 -5.39 -26.69 -16.68
N GLY A 104 -6.38 -26.00 -17.22
CA GLY A 104 -6.57 -25.90 -18.67
C GLY A 104 -5.34 -25.31 -19.37
N ALA A 105 -5.02 -25.84 -20.54
CA ALA A 105 -3.90 -25.34 -21.33
C ALA A 105 -4.18 -23.91 -21.85
N THR A 106 -3.15 -23.06 -21.84
CA THR A 106 -3.20 -21.70 -22.37
C THR A 106 -1.97 -21.43 -23.25
N PRO A 107 -2.03 -20.45 -24.19
CA PRO A 107 -0.87 -20.08 -25.01
C PRO A 107 0.36 -19.68 -24.20
N CYS A 108 0.17 -19.13 -23.03
CA CYS A 108 1.25 -18.75 -22.10
C CYS A 108 1.78 -19.92 -21.28
N GLY A 109 0.93 -20.90 -20.97
CA GLY A 109 1.29 -22.06 -20.15
C GLY A 109 1.92 -21.65 -18.82
N ALA A 110 3.05 -22.26 -18.51
CA ALA A 110 3.87 -22.01 -17.32
C ALA A 110 5.01 -20.99 -17.54
N GLY A 111 5.00 -20.24 -18.64
CA GLY A 111 6.02 -19.25 -18.96
C GLY A 111 6.06 -18.09 -17.96
N VAL A 112 7.26 -17.75 -17.43
CA VAL A 112 7.49 -16.67 -16.45
C VAL A 112 8.72 -15.85 -16.82
N PHE A 113 8.85 -14.66 -16.23
CA PHE A 113 10.05 -13.80 -16.28
C PHE A 113 10.65 -13.58 -17.68
N GLY A 114 9.86 -13.09 -18.61
CA GLY A 114 10.33 -12.72 -19.96
C GLY A 114 9.93 -13.71 -21.04
N SER A 115 9.15 -14.75 -20.74
CA SER A 115 8.39 -15.44 -21.74
C SER A 115 7.35 -14.46 -22.31
N THR A 116 7.53 -14.04 -23.53
CA THR A 116 6.51 -13.23 -24.24
C THR A 116 5.38 -14.14 -24.66
N CYS A 117 4.26 -14.07 -23.94
CA CYS A 117 2.99 -14.59 -24.45
C CYS A 117 2.56 -13.69 -25.61
N LYS A 118 3.03 -13.98 -26.84
CA LYS A 118 2.57 -13.33 -28.07
C LYS A 118 1.40 -14.08 -28.66
#